data_f31c06075032ec68c2863803e156e934
#
_entry.id   f31c06075032ec68c2863803e156e934
#
_cell.length_a   1.000
_cell.length_b   1.000
_cell.length_c   1.000
_cell.angle_alpha   90.00
_cell.angle_beta   90.00
_cell.angle_gamma   90.00
#
_symmetry.space_group_name_H-M   'P 1'
#
loop_
_entity.id
_entity.type
_entity.pdbx_description
1 polymer ?
#
loop_
_entity_poly.entity_id
_entity_poly.type
_entity_poly.pdbx_seq_one_letter_code
_entity_poly.pdbx_strand_id
1 'polypeptide(L)'
;MVPHLVTALTGPINELEQRVLDSMPAIERWFRLEWMEHTPPFYCAVDLRNGGFKLAPVDTNLFPGGWNNLTPEMLPLAVQAAMAAIEKICPEARNLLVIPENHQQSTFYLANIVQLQRIFHMAGLNVRIGSIDPAIKKPITVALPDGDSVTLEPVVRGKRRIGVKDFDPCTILLNTDLNAGVPGILEDLHEQYLLPPLHAAWATRRKSAHFKCYEEVAKRLGKLLGADPWLIHPMFERCGAVDLSTPSGLDHLGTQVEALLAKVRRKYKEYGIKEKPFVVVKADDGSRGMGISTMRDARSVAELGAMLGARQPAPGAQDILVQEGVLTRERINEAVAEPVVYMMDRYVVGGFYRIHAERGDDEDLCAPGSSFVPLAFEQSTHLPQPGVKPGASAPNRFYMYGVVARAAMLAASYELELSDPEAEAFS
;
A
#
# COMPACT_ATOMS: atom_id res chain seq x y z
N MET A 1 11.94 -10.80 21.56
CA MET A 1 11.59 -12.19 21.19
C MET A 1 10.82 -12.10 19.90
N VAL A 2 11.33 -12.69 18.80
CA VAL A 2 10.63 -12.67 17.51
C VAL A 2 9.39 -13.55 17.65
N PRO A 3 8.19 -13.09 17.29
CA PRO A 3 6.97 -13.89 17.32
C PRO A 3 7.12 -15.13 16.46
N HIS A 4 6.53 -16.24 16.87
CA HIS A 4 6.57 -17.46 16.09
C HIS A 4 5.73 -17.28 14.82
N LEU A 5 6.41 -17.17 13.68
CA LEU A 5 5.79 -17.11 12.36
C LEU A 5 5.62 -18.53 11.79
N VAL A 6 4.40 -18.88 11.46
CA VAL A 6 4.08 -20.05 10.65
C VAL A 6 3.84 -19.61 9.21
N THR A 7 4.54 -20.19 8.28
CA THR A 7 4.44 -19.94 6.84
C THR A 7 4.49 -21.24 6.06
N ALA A 8 4.09 -21.22 4.78
CA ALA A 8 4.17 -22.40 3.93
C ALA A 8 5.65 -22.83 3.73
N LEU A 9 5.97 -24.06 4.08
CA LEU A 9 7.33 -24.61 3.97
C LEU A 9 7.53 -25.49 2.74
N THR A 10 6.45 -25.77 1.98
CA THR A 10 6.46 -26.62 0.79
C THR A 10 5.51 -26.06 -0.26
N GLY A 11 5.68 -26.49 -1.50
CA GLY A 11 4.78 -26.14 -2.61
C GLY A 11 5.26 -24.99 -3.49
N PRO A 12 4.40 -24.49 -4.38
CA PRO A 12 4.77 -23.53 -5.42
C PRO A 12 5.38 -22.23 -4.91
N ILE A 13 5.03 -21.81 -3.70
CA ILE A 13 5.61 -20.59 -3.11
C ILE A 13 7.12 -20.73 -2.84
N ASN A 14 7.58 -21.93 -2.47
CA ASN A 14 9.00 -22.15 -2.24
C ASN A 14 9.79 -22.23 -3.55
N GLU A 15 9.17 -22.77 -4.60
CA GLU A 15 9.78 -22.76 -5.93
C GLU A 15 9.88 -21.33 -6.47
N LEU A 16 8.86 -20.50 -6.24
CA LEU A 16 8.89 -19.08 -6.60
C LEU A 16 9.99 -18.35 -5.81
N GLU A 17 10.07 -18.59 -4.50
CA GLU A 17 11.12 -18.01 -3.64
C GLU A 17 12.52 -18.37 -4.14
N GLN A 18 12.74 -19.66 -4.46
CA GLN A 18 14.03 -20.10 -4.98
C GLN A 18 14.37 -19.42 -6.32
N ARG A 19 13.40 -19.29 -7.25
CA ARG A 19 13.59 -18.56 -8.51
C ARG A 19 13.94 -17.09 -8.28
N VAL A 20 13.29 -16.44 -7.32
CA VAL A 20 13.58 -15.06 -6.95
C VAL A 20 15.00 -14.93 -6.40
N LEU A 21 15.42 -15.85 -5.53
CA LEU A 21 16.77 -15.85 -4.95
C LEU A 21 17.85 -16.12 -6.01
N ASP A 22 17.64 -17.11 -6.87
CA ASP A 22 18.57 -17.45 -7.95
C ASP A 22 18.70 -16.31 -8.98
N SER A 23 17.65 -15.53 -9.15
CA SER A 23 17.57 -14.40 -10.10
C SER A 23 17.95 -13.05 -9.46
N MET A 24 18.37 -13.00 -8.19
CA MET A 24 18.63 -11.76 -7.46
C MET A 24 19.50 -10.75 -8.24
N PRO A 25 20.65 -11.10 -8.84
CA PRO A 25 21.45 -10.13 -9.59
C PRO A 25 20.71 -9.55 -10.79
N ALA A 26 19.90 -10.35 -11.48
CA ALA A 26 19.10 -9.92 -12.62
C ALA A 26 17.95 -9.01 -12.19
N ILE A 27 17.30 -9.33 -11.08
CA ILE A 27 16.21 -8.52 -10.48
C ILE A 27 16.76 -7.14 -10.08
N GLU A 28 17.89 -7.09 -9.36
CA GLU A 28 18.47 -5.82 -8.92
C GLU A 28 18.93 -4.96 -10.10
N ARG A 29 19.50 -5.59 -11.14
CA ARG A 29 19.82 -4.88 -12.37
C ARG A 29 18.58 -4.36 -13.08
N TRP A 30 17.52 -5.17 -13.14
CA TRP A 30 16.26 -4.78 -13.79
C TRP A 30 15.63 -3.58 -13.09
N PHE A 31 15.43 -3.61 -11.78
CA PHE A 31 14.89 -2.47 -11.03
C PHE A 31 15.75 -1.22 -11.18
N ARG A 32 17.08 -1.37 -11.18
CA ARG A 32 17.97 -0.22 -11.38
C ARG A 32 17.74 0.46 -12.73
N LEU A 33 17.48 -0.31 -13.78
CA LEU A 33 17.20 0.22 -15.13
C LEU A 33 15.80 0.87 -15.16
N GLU A 34 14.78 0.22 -14.57
CA GLU A 34 13.45 0.82 -14.49
C GLU A 34 13.47 2.17 -13.76
N TRP A 35 14.21 2.27 -12.65
CA TRP A 35 14.34 3.53 -11.91
C TRP A 35 15.22 4.60 -12.59
N MET A 36 15.81 4.32 -13.73
CA MET A 36 16.43 5.34 -14.61
C MET A 36 15.39 5.98 -15.54
N GLU A 37 14.35 5.24 -15.90
CA GLU A 37 13.29 5.66 -16.81
C GLU A 37 12.05 6.17 -16.10
N HIS A 38 11.80 5.70 -14.87
CA HIS A 38 10.58 5.96 -14.09
C HIS A 38 10.89 6.56 -12.73
N THR A 39 10.06 7.52 -12.32
CA THR A 39 10.19 8.16 -10.99
C THR A 39 9.38 7.39 -9.96
N PRO A 40 10.02 6.83 -8.91
CA PRO A 40 9.27 6.16 -7.86
C PRO A 40 8.39 7.14 -7.09
N PRO A 41 7.21 6.72 -6.60
CA PRO A 41 6.45 7.48 -5.62
C PRO A 41 7.33 7.83 -4.41
N PHE A 42 7.09 9.00 -3.81
CA PHE A 42 7.90 9.46 -2.68
C PHE A 42 7.96 8.42 -1.55
N TYR A 43 6.83 7.83 -1.23
CA TYR A 43 6.70 6.71 -0.30
C TYR A 43 5.46 5.87 -0.62
N CYS A 44 5.43 4.63 -0.17
CA CYS A 44 4.24 3.80 -0.23
C CYS A 44 4.27 2.67 0.79
N ALA A 45 3.10 2.07 1.03
CA ALA A 45 2.96 0.79 1.68
C ALA A 45 2.23 -0.18 0.75
N VAL A 46 2.68 -1.43 0.72
CA VAL A 46 2.09 -2.49 -0.10
C VAL A 46 1.63 -3.62 0.82
N ASP A 47 0.34 -3.88 0.77
CA ASP A 47 -0.27 -5.01 1.47
C ASP A 47 -0.10 -6.25 0.60
N LEU A 48 0.56 -7.28 1.13
CA LEU A 48 0.84 -8.52 0.43
C LEU A 48 0.06 -9.68 1.04
N ARG A 49 -0.27 -10.68 0.22
CA ARG A 49 -0.83 -11.95 0.70
C ARG A 49 -0.06 -13.12 0.14
N ASN A 50 0.32 -14.02 1.03
CA ASN A 50 0.99 -15.27 0.72
C ASN A 50 0.00 -16.44 0.87
N GLY A 51 -0.53 -16.91 -0.25
CA GLY A 51 -1.48 -18.02 -0.31
C GLY A 51 -0.85 -19.41 -0.23
N GLY A 52 0.49 -19.50 -0.08
CA GLY A 52 1.23 -20.76 -0.11
C GLY A 52 1.51 -21.27 -1.52
N PHE A 53 0.83 -20.75 -2.52
CA PHE A 53 1.03 -21.06 -3.94
C PHE A 53 1.28 -19.80 -4.77
N LYS A 54 0.97 -18.63 -4.27
CA LYS A 54 1.27 -17.33 -4.87
C LYS A 54 1.53 -16.29 -3.78
N LEU A 55 2.30 -15.26 -4.14
CA LEU A 55 2.49 -14.04 -3.36
C LEU A 55 2.08 -12.85 -4.21
N ALA A 56 1.08 -12.11 -3.80
CA ALA A 56 0.59 -10.99 -4.60
C ALA A 56 0.26 -9.77 -3.75
N PRO A 57 0.42 -8.54 -4.30
CA PRO A 57 -0.07 -7.33 -3.67
C PRO A 57 -1.60 -7.30 -3.77
N VAL A 58 -2.25 -6.91 -2.69
CA VAL A 58 -3.71 -6.76 -2.66
C VAL A 58 -4.15 -5.32 -2.53
N ASP A 59 -3.25 -4.45 -2.08
CA ASP A 59 -3.42 -3.00 -2.08
C ASP A 59 -2.06 -2.27 -2.14
N THR A 60 -2.05 -1.04 -2.68
CA THR A 60 -0.87 -0.18 -2.74
C THR A 60 -1.28 1.23 -2.36
N ASN A 61 -0.86 1.67 -1.19
CA ASN A 61 -1.20 2.95 -0.62
C ASN A 61 -0.04 3.95 -0.79
N LEU A 62 -0.31 5.10 -1.42
CA LEU A 62 0.67 6.18 -1.64
C LEU A 62 0.66 7.25 -0.53
N PHE A 63 -0.21 7.10 0.47
CA PHE A 63 -0.28 7.98 1.66
C PHE A 63 -0.26 7.11 2.93
N PRO A 64 0.77 6.28 3.12
CA PRO A 64 0.76 5.26 4.16
C PRO A 64 0.79 5.86 5.56
N GLY A 65 -0.13 5.41 6.40
CA GLY A 65 -0.05 5.55 7.85
C GLY A 65 0.71 4.38 8.47
N GLY A 66 0.88 4.39 9.80
CA GLY A 66 1.46 3.26 10.54
C GLY A 66 2.99 3.23 10.59
N TRP A 67 3.68 4.33 10.29
CA TRP A 67 5.14 4.47 10.39
C TRP A 67 5.66 4.21 11.82
N ASN A 68 4.83 4.41 12.83
CA ASN A 68 5.12 4.07 14.21
C ASN A 68 5.25 2.57 14.49
N ASN A 69 4.90 1.70 13.53
CA ASN A 69 5.13 0.26 13.61
C ASN A 69 6.54 -0.16 13.15
N LEU A 70 7.33 0.76 12.58
CA LEU A 70 8.73 0.49 12.26
C LEU A 70 9.56 0.37 13.54
N THR A 71 10.41 -0.64 13.60
CA THR A 71 11.31 -0.82 14.75
C THR A 71 12.50 0.13 14.71
N PRO A 72 13.20 0.36 15.83
CA PRO A 72 14.43 1.16 15.85
C PRO A 72 15.49 0.67 14.85
N GLU A 73 15.55 -0.64 14.56
CA GLU A 73 16.49 -1.24 13.62
C GLU A 73 16.16 -0.90 12.16
N MET A 74 14.89 -0.60 11.86
CA MET A 74 14.44 -0.17 10.52
C MET A 74 14.64 1.32 10.27
N LEU A 75 14.71 2.14 11.32
CA LEU A 75 14.82 3.60 11.20
C LEU A 75 16.02 4.08 10.38
N PRO A 76 17.24 3.52 10.52
CA PRO A 76 18.37 3.95 9.71
C PRO A 76 18.13 3.81 8.20
N LEU A 77 17.43 2.76 7.77
CA LEU A 77 17.06 2.57 6.35
C LEU A 77 16.04 3.62 5.91
N ALA A 78 15.04 3.90 6.75
CA ALA A 78 14.04 4.93 6.45
C ALA A 78 14.67 6.33 6.36
N VAL A 79 15.61 6.65 7.27
CA VAL A 79 16.36 7.93 7.25
C VAL A 79 17.21 8.06 5.99
N GLN A 80 17.97 7.01 5.63
CA GLN A 80 18.78 7.03 4.40
C GLN A 80 17.92 7.18 3.14
N ALA A 81 16.79 6.49 3.08
CA ALA A 81 15.86 6.60 1.96
C ALA A 81 15.23 8.00 1.89
N ALA A 82 14.87 8.59 3.04
CA ALA A 82 14.37 9.96 3.12
C ALA A 82 15.41 10.98 2.60
N MET A 83 16.67 10.84 3.01
CA MET A 83 17.77 11.69 2.50
C MET A 83 17.88 11.59 0.98
N ALA A 84 17.92 10.35 0.44
CA ALA A 84 18.05 10.12 -1.00
C ALA A 84 16.84 10.68 -1.79
N ALA A 85 15.62 10.53 -1.25
CA ALA A 85 14.41 11.07 -1.87
C ALA A 85 14.41 12.60 -1.91
N ILE A 86 14.75 13.25 -0.80
CA ILE A 86 14.77 14.71 -0.70
C ILE A 86 15.88 15.28 -1.58
N GLU A 87 17.07 14.68 -1.61
CA GLU A 87 18.18 15.12 -2.46
C GLU A 87 17.82 15.18 -3.95
N LYS A 88 17.01 14.23 -4.43
CA LYS A 88 16.53 14.23 -5.82
C LYS A 88 15.53 15.34 -6.12
N ILE A 89 14.68 15.68 -5.15
CA ILE A 89 13.55 16.59 -5.35
C ILE A 89 14.00 18.05 -5.12
N CYS A 90 14.67 18.28 -4.02
CA CYS A 90 15.15 19.60 -3.62
C CYS A 90 16.41 19.45 -2.75
N PRO A 91 17.61 19.36 -3.35
CA PRO A 91 18.86 19.13 -2.60
C PRO A 91 19.18 20.23 -1.57
N GLU A 92 18.62 21.42 -1.76
CA GLU A 92 18.77 22.55 -0.83
C GLU A 92 17.67 22.60 0.25
N ALA A 93 16.77 21.59 0.29
CA ALA A 93 15.66 21.57 1.23
C ALA A 93 16.16 21.63 2.67
N ARG A 94 15.62 22.58 3.42
CA ARG A 94 15.84 22.72 4.87
C ARG A 94 14.59 22.52 5.68
N ASN A 95 13.45 22.85 5.09
CA ASN A 95 12.16 22.90 5.76
C ASN A 95 11.17 21.96 5.06
N LEU A 96 10.56 21.06 5.83
CA LEU A 96 9.50 20.14 5.40
C LEU A 96 8.24 20.41 6.22
N LEU A 97 7.12 20.64 5.53
CA LEU A 97 5.82 20.71 6.17
C LEU A 97 5.08 19.37 5.95
N VAL A 98 4.72 18.70 7.03
CA VAL A 98 3.88 17.51 6.96
C VAL A 98 2.42 17.90 7.18
N ILE A 99 1.53 17.50 6.29
CA ILE A 99 0.08 17.73 6.41
C ILE A 99 -0.61 16.39 6.69
N PRO A 100 -1.09 16.18 7.93
CA PRO A 100 -1.81 14.98 8.32
C PRO A 100 -3.27 15.00 7.87
N GLU A 101 -3.92 13.85 8.02
CA GLU A 101 -5.37 13.70 7.84
C GLU A 101 -6.16 14.54 8.86
N ASN A 102 -7.13 15.32 8.38
CA ASN A 102 -7.89 16.22 9.24
C ASN A 102 -8.84 15.51 10.21
N HIS A 103 -9.37 14.35 9.80
CA HIS A 103 -10.43 13.66 10.53
C HIS A 103 -9.93 12.58 11.49
N GLN A 104 -8.62 12.31 11.48
CA GLN A 104 -8.02 11.30 12.34
C GLN A 104 -7.13 11.95 13.40
N GLN A 105 -7.69 12.19 14.56
CA GLN A 105 -6.95 12.65 15.75
C GLN A 105 -6.75 11.52 16.78
N SER A 106 -6.83 10.26 16.35
CA SER A 106 -6.50 9.15 17.25
C SER A 106 -5.02 9.21 17.63
N THR A 107 -4.72 8.88 18.87
CA THR A 107 -3.34 8.88 19.38
C THR A 107 -2.43 7.92 18.56
N PHE A 108 -2.99 6.84 18.05
CA PHE A 108 -2.28 5.91 17.16
C PHE A 108 -1.87 6.58 15.84
N TYR A 109 -2.78 7.33 15.21
CA TYR A 109 -2.46 8.04 13.97
C TYR A 109 -1.47 9.19 14.20
N LEU A 110 -1.62 9.91 15.32
CA LEU A 110 -0.68 10.99 15.68
C LEU A 110 0.71 10.45 16.00
N ALA A 111 0.84 9.26 16.58
CA ALA A 111 2.13 8.58 16.76
C ALA A 111 2.80 8.29 15.40
N ASN A 112 2.03 7.94 14.36
CA ASN A 112 2.53 7.82 12.99
C ASN A 112 3.13 9.15 12.49
N ILE A 113 2.47 10.28 12.73
CA ILE A 113 2.96 11.61 12.33
C ILE A 113 4.25 11.98 13.08
N VAL A 114 4.32 11.68 14.38
CA VAL A 114 5.55 11.90 15.17
C VAL A 114 6.70 11.07 14.61
N GLN A 115 6.43 9.82 14.22
CA GLN A 115 7.48 8.97 13.65
C GLN A 115 7.97 9.49 12.28
N LEU A 116 7.07 9.97 11.41
CA LEU A 116 7.47 10.63 10.17
C LEU A 116 8.31 11.89 10.46
N GLN A 117 7.87 12.74 11.40
CA GLN A 117 8.62 13.91 11.83
C GLN A 117 10.03 13.55 12.29
N ARG A 118 10.16 12.47 13.08
CA ARG A 118 11.46 11.96 13.57
C ARG A 118 12.36 11.50 12.43
N ILE A 119 11.82 10.71 11.48
CA ILE A 119 12.59 10.22 10.32
C ILE A 119 13.16 11.39 9.51
N PHE A 120 12.34 12.37 9.17
CA PHE A 120 12.78 13.52 8.36
C PHE A 120 13.67 14.49 9.14
N HIS A 121 13.47 14.63 10.46
CA HIS A 121 14.37 15.38 11.30
C HIS A 121 15.77 14.74 11.34
N MET A 122 15.83 13.42 11.49
CA MET A 122 17.09 12.68 11.42
C MET A 122 17.73 12.72 10.02
N ALA A 123 16.94 12.92 8.98
CA ALA A 123 17.42 13.15 7.61
C ALA A 123 17.94 14.59 7.39
N GLY A 124 17.99 15.44 8.42
CA GLY A 124 18.57 16.77 8.37
C GLY A 124 17.59 17.90 8.06
N LEU A 125 16.28 17.65 8.11
CA LEU A 125 15.26 18.67 7.85
C LEU A 125 14.68 19.27 9.11
N ASN A 126 14.30 20.54 9.05
CA ASN A 126 13.40 21.15 10.01
C ASN A 126 11.97 20.73 9.63
N VAL A 127 11.27 20.05 10.52
CA VAL A 127 9.95 19.47 10.22
C VAL A 127 8.90 20.09 11.13
N ARG A 128 7.86 20.66 10.52
CA ARG A 128 6.67 21.13 11.24
C ARG A 128 5.42 20.45 10.71
N ILE A 129 4.39 20.37 11.55
CA ILE A 129 3.15 19.70 11.22
C ILE A 129 2.07 20.75 11.01
N GLY A 130 1.58 20.84 9.79
CA GLY A 130 0.56 21.80 9.39
C GLY A 130 -0.84 21.17 9.34
N SER A 131 -1.82 21.83 9.92
CA SER A 131 -3.22 21.42 9.78
C SER A 131 -3.95 22.34 8.81
N ILE A 132 -4.67 21.73 7.87
CA ILE A 132 -5.60 22.41 6.96
C ILE A 132 -7.04 22.38 7.47
N ASP A 133 -7.26 21.88 8.70
CA ASP A 133 -8.57 21.92 9.35
C ASP A 133 -8.92 23.38 9.70
N PRO A 134 -10.02 23.93 9.16
CA PRO A 134 -10.43 25.30 9.41
C PRO A 134 -10.82 25.56 10.87
N ALA A 135 -11.03 24.53 11.68
CA ALA A 135 -11.27 24.66 13.11
C ALA A 135 -10.01 25.04 13.92
N ILE A 136 -8.82 24.68 13.41
CA ILE A 136 -7.55 24.96 14.06
C ILE A 136 -7.07 26.36 13.68
N LYS A 137 -7.26 27.33 14.57
CA LYS A 137 -6.88 28.75 14.40
C LYS A 137 -5.57 29.13 15.09
N LYS A 138 -5.10 28.29 16.01
CA LYS A 138 -3.87 28.48 16.79
C LYS A 138 -3.18 27.14 16.93
N PRO A 139 -1.85 27.11 17.15
CA PRO A 139 -1.15 25.87 17.41
C PRO A 139 -1.78 25.08 18.57
N ILE A 140 -1.99 23.78 18.37
CA ILE A 140 -2.53 22.86 19.35
C ILE A 140 -1.52 21.74 19.55
N THR A 141 -1.10 21.53 20.81
CA THR A 141 -0.21 20.42 21.16
C THR A 141 -1.02 19.28 21.76
N VAL A 142 -0.88 18.10 21.19
CA VAL A 142 -1.52 16.87 21.64
C VAL A 142 -0.46 15.96 22.24
N ALA A 143 -0.64 15.57 23.52
CA ALA A 143 0.22 14.60 24.17
C ALA A 143 -0.17 13.17 23.77
N LEU A 144 0.85 12.32 23.59
CA LEU A 144 0.68 10.90 23.24
C LEU A 144 0.93 10.00 24.47
N PRO A 145 0.38 8.78 24.48
CA PRO A 145 0.50 7.86 25.61
C PRO A 145 1.93 7.44 25.95
N ASP A 146 2.84 7.48 24.99
CA ASP A 146 4.27 7.13 25.11
C ASP A 146 5.14 8.28 25.66
N GLY A 147 4.53 9.43 25.94
CA GLY A 147 5.21 10.64 26.43
C GLY A 147 5.67 11.60 25.31
N ASP A 148 5.54 11.21 24.06
CA ASP A 148 5.74 12.12 22.92
C ASP A 148 4.60 13.14 22.81
N SER A 149 4.77 14.14 21.97
CA SER A 149 3.72 15.11 21.65
C SER A 149 3.84 15.60 20.21
N VAL A 150 2.74 16.02 19.63
CA VAL A 150 2.69 16.63 18.31
C VAL A 150 2.02 17.99 18.39
N THR A 151 2.61 18.98 17.73
CA THR A 151 2.01 20.32 17.62
C THR A 151 1.48 20.50 16.21
N LEU A 152 0.15 20.63 16.10
CA LEU A 152 -0.55 20.96 14.86
C LEU A 152 -0.65 22.48 14.73
N GLU A 153 -0.15 23.01 13.62
CA GLU A 153 -0.13 24.46 13.37
C GLU A 153 -1.06 24.81 12.21
N PRO A 154 -1.84 25.91 12.29
CA PRO A 154 -2.71 26.30 11.20
C PRO A 154 -1.89 26.63 9.95
N VAL A 155 -2.21 25.98 8.83
CA VAL A 155 -1.60 26.28 7.53
C VAL A 155 -2.12 27.63 7.02
N VAL A 156 -1.20 28.45 6.56
CA VAL A 156 -1.50 29.76 5.97
C VAL A 156 -1.11 29.73 4.50
N ARG A 157 -2.03 30.18 3.63
CA ARG A 157 -1.78 30.29 2.20
C ARG A 157 -1.33 31.71 1.83
N GLY A 158 -0.18 31.81 1.16
CA GLY A 158 0.22 32.96 0.35
C GLY A 158 -0.41 32.88 -1.06
N LYS A 159 0.15 33.58 -2.04
CA LYS A 159 -0.37 33.55 -3.42
C LYS A 159 -0.19 32.17 -4.08
N ARG A 160 1.02 31.63 -4.05
CA ARG A 160 1.42 30.37 -4.72
C ARG A 160 2.10 29.38 -3.80
N ARG A 161 2.10 29.66 -2.50
CA ARG A 161 2.80 28.88 -1.47
C ARG A 161 1.94 28.73 -0.23
N ILE A 162 2.17 27.66 0.51
CA ILE A 162 1.61 27.46 1.86
C ILE A 162 2.74 27.28 2.86
N GLY A 163 2.46 27.56 4.10
CA GLY A 163 3.38 27.37 5.22
C GLY A 163 2.65 27.47 6.55
N VAL A 164 3.40 27.50 7.62
CA VAL A 164 2.89 27.86 8.95
C VAL A 164 3.66 29.10 9.43
N LYS A 165 3.21 29.73 10.50
CA LYS A 165 3.79 31.00 10.98
C LYS A 165 5.32 30.89 11.10
N ASP A 166 6.04 31.84 10.48
CA ASP A 166 7.51 31.93 10.49
C ASP A 166 8.24 30.68 9.95
N PHE A 167 7.56 29.94 9.03
CA PHE A 167 8.12 28.74 8.43
C PHE A 167 7.63 28.58 6.98
N ASP A 168 8.56 28.69 6.05
CA ASP A 168 8.33 28.56 4.62
C ASP A 168 9.01 27.28 4.10
N PRO A 169 8.26 26.20 3.81
CA PRO A 169 8.80 24.95 3.30
C PRO A 169 8.93 25.00 1.76
N CYS A 170 10.00 24.39 1.22
CA CYS A 170 10.05 24.10 -0.22
C CYS A 170 9.33 22.77 -0.55
N THR A 171 9.17 21.90 0.43
CA THR A 171 8.59 20.57 0.27
C THR A 171 7.46 20.37 1.28
N ILE A 172 6.36 19.83 0.80
CA ILE A 172 5.16 19.52 1.58
C ILE A 172 4.87 18.04 1.44
N LEU A 173 4.89 17.33 2.56
CA LEU A 173 4.54 15.92 2.63
C LEU A 173 3.07 15.78 3.04
N LEU A 174 2.27 15.22 2.14
CA LEU A 174 0.88 14.89 2.42
C LEU A 174 0.80 13.50 3.04
N ASN A 175 0.32 13.40 4.27
CA ASN A 175 -0.07 12.14 4.90
C ASN A 175 -1.59 12.09 5.07
N THR A 176 -2.28 12.53 4.03
CA THR A 176 -3.75 12.51 3.88
C THR A 176 -4.07 11.98 2.50
N ASP A 177 -4.99 11.03 2.42
CA ASP A 177 -5.34 10.35 1.17
C ASP A 177 -6.26 11.18 0.25
N LEU A 178 -6.71 12.35 0.71
CA LEU A 178 -7.56 13.28 -0.01
C LEU A 178 -8.82 12.63 -0.63
N ASN A 179 -9.41 11.69 0.08
CA ASN A 179 -10.57 10.92 -0.37
C ASN A 179 -11.80 11.80 -0.66
N ALA A 180 -11.95 12.87 0.10
CA ALA A 180 -13.06 13.84 -0.06
C ALA A 180 -12.83 14.87 -1.17
N GLY A 181 -11.78 14.74 -1.94
CA GLY A 181 -11.32 15.70 -2.93
C GLY A 181 -10.13 16.53 -2.48
N VAL A 182 -9.53 17.24 -3.43
CA VAL A 182 -8.39 18.11 -3.14
C VAL A 182 -8.91 19.41 -2.51
N PRO A 183 -8.44 19.77 -1.29
CA PRO A 183 -8.77 21.05 -0.69
C PRO A 183 -8.17 22.21 -1.48
N GLY A 184 -8.95 23.27 -1.75
CA GLY A 184 -8.51 24.45 -2.52
C GLY A 184 -7.24 25.14 -1.98
N ILE A 185 -6.91 24.94 -0.70
CA ILE A 185 -5.67 25.45 -0.11
C ILE A 185 -4.42 24.75 -0.69
N LEU A 186 -4.56 23.53 -1.27
CA LEU A 186 -3.46 22.75 -1.87
C LEU A 186 -3.36 22.90 -3.40
N GLU A 187 -4.35 23.53 -4.03
CA GLU A 187 -4.35 23.74 -5.48
C GLU A 187 -3.38 24.85 -5.90
N ASP A 188 -2.86 24.80 -7.13
CA ASP A 188 -2.00 25.82 -7.74
C ASP A 188 -0.74 26.21 -6.91
N LEU A 189 -0.11 25.24 -6.29
CA LEU A 189 1.13 25.42 -5.54
C LEU A 189 2.35 25.13 -6.43
N HIS A 190 2.63 26.01 -7.40
CA HIS A 190 3.71 25.82 -8.39
C HIS A 190 5.11 26.13 -7.89
N GLU A 191 5.26 26.68 -6.69
CA GLU A 191 6.56 27.05 -6.11
C GLU A 191 7.01 26.12 -4.97
N GLN A 192 6.30 25.01 -4.79
CA GLN A 192 6.57 24.02 -3.74
C GLN A 192 6.34 22.62 -4.26
N TYR A 193 7.10 21.66 -3.77
CA TYR A 193 6.93 20.25 -4.09
C TYR A 193 5.89 19.61 -3.17
N LEU A 194 4.79 19.14 -3.76
CA LEU A 194 3.78 18.34 -3.06
C LEU A 194 4.11 16.86 -3.23
N LEU A 195 4.22 16.13 -2.13
CA LEU A 195 4.63 14.73 -2.09
C LEU A 195 3.64 13.88 -1.26
N PRO A 196 3.00 12.89 -1.82
CA PRO A 196 2.83 12.62 -3.25
C PRO A 196 2.12 13.75 -4.00
N PRO A 197 2.17 13.78 -5.34
CA PRO A 197 1.46 14.79 -6.12
C PRO A 197 -0.06 14.66 -5.95
N LEU A 198 -0.81 15.73 -6.22
CA LEU A 198 -2.28 15.75 -5.97
C LEU A 198 -3.05 14.71 -6.78
N HIS A 199 -2.59 14.38 -7.99
CA HIS A 199 -3.24 13.35 -8.82
C HIS A 199 -3.04 11.92 -8.28
N ALA A 200 -2.14 11.72 -7.29
CA ALA A 200 -2.03 10.47 -6.56
C ALA A 200 -3.16 10.26 -5.53
N ALA A 201 -3.98 11.29 -5.26
CA ALA A 201 -5.07 11.24 -4.29
C ALA A 201 -6.16 10.22 -4.67
N TRP A 202 -6.78 9.60 -3.69
CA TRP A 202 -7.86 8.63 -3.91
C TRP A 202 -9.11 9.23 -4.59
N ALA A 203 -9.31 10.53 -4.53
CA ALA A 203 -10.36 11.21 -5.30
C ALA A 203 -10.17 11.05 -6.82
N THR A 204 -8.93 10.92 -7.28
CA THR A 204 -8.57 10.81 -8.71
C THR A 204 -8.13 9.40 -9.08
N ARG A 205 -7.36 8.76 -8.21
CA ARG A 205 -6.76 7.45 -8.41
C ARG A 205 -7.80 6.33 -8.48
N ARG A 206 -7.51 5.28 -9.26
CA ARG A 206 -8.35 4.07 -9.37
C ARG A 206 -7.51 2.82 -9.16
N LYS A 207 -8.00 1.91 -8.31
CA LYS A 207 -7.34 0.62 -8.06
C LYS A 207 -7.20 -0.21 -9.34
N SER A 208 -8.20 -0.18 -10.20
CA SER A 208 -8.16 -0.86 -11.50
C SER A 208 -7.06 -0.34 -12.41
N ALA A 209 -6.79 0.96 -12.41
CA ALA A 209 -5.68 1.56 -13.16
C ALA A 209 -4.33 1.07 -12.62
N HIS A 210 -4.17 1.07 -11.30
CA HIS A 210 -2.98 0.53 -10.64
C HIS A 210 -2.75 -0.93 -10.99
N PHE A 211 -3.76 -1.80 -10.85
CA PHE A 211 -3.61 -3.24 -11.14
C PHE A 211 -3.39 -3.52 -12.62
N LYS A 212 -3.87 -2.68 -13.54
CA LYS A 212 -3.54 -2.75 -14.96
C LYS A 212 -2.04 -2.48 -15.20
N CYS A 213 -1.48 -1.45 -14.58
CA CYS A 213 -0.04 -1.18 -14.62
C CYS A 213 0.75 -2.33 -13.97
N TYR A 214 0.26 -2.84 -12.84
CA TYR A 214 0.90 -3.94 -12.13
C TYR A 214 0.91 -5.25 -12.96
N GLU A 215 -0.14 -5.53 -13.71
CA GLU A 215 -0.20 -6.68 -14.62
C GLU A 215 0.96 -6.64 -15.63
N GLU A 216 1.24 -5.49 -16.22
CA GLU A 216 2.35 -5.34 -17.18
C GLU A 216 3.72 -5.50 -16.49
N VAL A 217 3.90 -4.93 -15.31
CA VAL A 217 5.12 -5.11 -14.51
C VAL A 217 5.29 -6.59 -14.13
N ALA A 218 4.23 -7.25 -13.69
CA ALA A 218 4.24 -8.66 -13.31
C ALA A 218 4.57 -9.59 -14.50
N LYS A 219 4.07 -9.29 -15.70
CA LYS A 219 4.43 -10.03 -16.94
C LYS A 219 5.93 -9.93 -17.23
N ARG A 220 6.51 -8.73 -17.11
CA ARG A 220 7.94 -8.49 -17.34
C ARG A 220 8.81 -9.18 -16.27
N LEU A 221 8.42 -9.06 -15.01
CA LEU A 221 9.10 -9.74 -13.89
C LEU A 221 8.96 -11.25 -14.01
N GLY A 222 7.78 -11.79 -14.32
CA GLY A 222 7.56 -13.21 -14.54
C GLY A 222 8.43 -13.78 -15.67
N LYS A 223 8.59 -13.03 -16.77
CA LYS A 223 9.51 -13.40 -17.86
C LYS A 223 10.97 -13.46 -17.38
N LEU A 224 11.39 -12.50 -16.57
CA LEU A 224 12.73 -12.47 -15.98
C LEU A 224 12.97 -13.68 -15.07
N LEU A 225 11.98 -14.05 -14.26
CA LEU A 225 12.04 -15.19 -13.34
C LEU A 225 11.84 -16.55 -14.02
N GLY A 226 11.41 -16.59 -15.28
CA GLY A 226 10.95 -17.82 -15.92
C GLY A 226 9.73 -18.43 -15.20
N ALA A 227 8.86 -17.60 -14.64
CA ALA A 227 7.71 -17.99 -13.85
C ALA A 227 6.40 -17.41 -14.43
N ASP A 228 5.29 -18.09 -14.17
CA ASP A 228 3.97 -17.56 -14.54
C ASP A 228 3.69 -16.26 -13.77
N PRO A 229 3.39 -15.15 -14.46
CA PRO A 229 3.04 -13.89 -13.80
C PRO A 229 1.89 -14.02 -12.79
N TRP A 230 0.98 -14.97 -12.98
CA TRP A 230 -0.11 -15.23 -12.06
C TRP A 230 0.37 -15.53 -10.63
N LEU A 231 1.56 -16.10 -10.46
CA LEU A 231 2.12 -16.40 -9.13
C LEU A 231 2.44 -15.14 -8.29
N ILE A 232 2.52 -13.97 -8.95
CA ILE A 232 2.83 -12.69 -8.30
C ILE A 232 1.78 -11.61 -8.57
N HIS A 233 0.68 -11.94 -9.27
CA HIS A 233 -0.32 -10.98 -9.72
C HIS A 233 -1.73 -11.47 -9.37
N PRO A 234 -2.57 -10.68 -8.66
CA PRO A 234 -3.98 -10.99 -8.48
C PRO A 234 -4.75 -10.63 -9.75
N MET A 235 -5.49 -11.55 -10.34
CA MET A 235 -6.39 -11.22 -11.44
C MET A 235 -7.47 -10.23 -10.96
N PHE A 236 -7.97 -9.40 -11.86
CA PHE A 236 -9.03 -8.45 -11.55
C PHE A 236 -9.92 -8.17 -12.75
N GLU A 237 -11.11 -7.64 -12.48
CA GLU A 237 -12.06 -7.12 -13.46
C GLU A 237 -12.62 -5.77 -12.97
N ARG A 238 -12.66 -4.77 -13.84
CA ARG A 238 -13.33 -3.52 -13.55
C ARG A 238 -14.78 -3.62 -13.97
N CYS A 239 -15.71 -3.50 -13.02
CA CYS A 239 -17.13 -3.51 -13.31
C CYS A 239 -17.63 -2.14 -13.83
N GLY A 240 -16.89 -1.06 -13.55
CA GLY A 240 -17.36 0.31 -13.78
C GLY A 240 -18.42 0.72 -12.76
N ALA A 241 -19.23 1.71 -13.13
CA ALA A 241 -20.25 2.25 -12.26
C ALA A 241 -21.43 1.27 -12.11
N VAL A 242 -21.65 0.76 -10.92
CA VAL A 242 -22.69 -0.22 -10.57
C VAL A 242 -23.58 0.34 -9.46
N ASP A 243 -24.88 0.33 -9.69
CA ASP A 243 -25.85 0.66 -8.65
C ASP A 243 -26.28 -0.63 -7.93
N LEU A 244 -25.68 -0.86 -6.77
CA LEU A 244 -25.93 -2.05 -5.95
C LEU A 244 -27.32 -2.08 -5.29
N SER A 245 -28.11 -0.98 -5.39
CA SER A 245 -29.49 -0.94 -4.93
C SER A 245 -30.48 -1.54 -5.94
N THR A 246 -30.03 -1.78 -7.18
CA THR A 246 -30.87 -2.28 -8.26
C THR A 246 -30.60 -3.75 -8.57
N PRO A 247 -31.64 -4.53 -8.95
CA PRO A 247 -31.46 -5.91 -9.41
C PRO A 247 -30.48 -6.02 -10.61
N SER A 248 -30.58 -5.09 -11.56
CA SER A 248 -29.71 -5.06 -12.75
C SER A 248 -28.24 -4.83 -12.37
N GLY A 249 -27.95 -3.96 -11.38
CA GLY A 249 -26.59 -3.74 -10.88
C GLY A 249 -26.03 -5.00 -10.18
N LEU A 250 -26.85 -5.66 -9.38
CA LEU A 250 -26.45 -6.92 -8.74
C LEU A 250 -26.22 -8.05 -9.74
N ASP A 251 -27.06 -8.18 -10.77
CA ASP A 251 -26.89 -9.15 -11.85
C ASP A 251 -25.61 -8.88 -12.64
N HIS A 252 -25.33 -7.62 -12.94
CA HIS A 252 -24.08 -7.22 -13.59
C HIS A 252 -22.86 -7.60 -12.75
N LEU A 253 -22.85 -7.24 -11.47
CA LEU A 253 -21.78 -7.63 -10.54
C LEU A 253 -21.63 -9.14 -10.45
N GLY A 254 -22.75 -9.89 -10.33
CA GLY A 254 -22.75 -11.36 -10.29
C GLY A 254 -22.10 -11.98 -11.52
N THR A 255 -22.37 -11.42 -12.71
CA THR A 255 -21.75 -11.84 -13.97
C THR A 255 -20.22 -11.65 -13.94
N GLN A 256 -19.74 -10.51 -13.47
CA GLN A 256 -18.30 -10.23 -13.36
C GLN A 256 -17.62 -11.13 -12.32
N VAL A 257 -18.27 -11.35 -11.18
CA VAL A 257 -17.79 -12.27 -10.13
C VAL A 257 -17.61 -13.67 -10.70
N GLU A 258 -18.61 -14.24 -11.38
CA GLU A 258 -18.51 -15.59 -11.96
C GLU A 258 -17.48 -15.66 -13.09
N ALA A 259 -17.36 -14.62 -13.92
CA ALA A 259 -16.36 -14.57 -14.98
C ALA A 259 -14.93 -14.63 -14.40
N LEU A 260 -14.64 -13.85 -13.36
CA LEU A 260 -13.34 -13.87 -12.71
C LEU A 260 -13.10 -15.18 -11.96
N LEU A 261 -14.08 -15.68 -11.21
CA LEU A 261 -14.00 -17.00 -10.55
C LEU A 261 -13.70 -18.13 -11.53
N ALA A 262 -14.29 -18.10 -12.72
CA ALA A 262 -14.00 -19.09 -13.75
C ALA A 262 -12.54 -19.05 -14.23
N LYS A 263 -11.95 -17.84 -14.33
CA LYS A 263 -10.51 -17.66 -14.65
C LYS A 263 -9.64 -18.23 -13.52
N VAL A 264 -9.96 -17.91 -12.26
CA VAL A 264 -9.21 -18.38 -11.08
C VAL A 264 -9.31 -19.90 -10.95
N ARG A 265 -10.51 -20.50 -11.12
CA ARG A 265 -10.71 -21.97 -11.11
C ARG A 265 -9.82 -22.69 -12.12
N ARG A 266 -9.61 -22.11 -13.33
CA ARG A 266 -8.69 -22.68 -14.33
C ARG A 266 -7.25 -22.68 -13.81
N LYS A 267 -6.79 -21.58 -13.21
CA LYS A 267 -5.46 -21.51 -12.61
C LYS A 267 -5.29 -22.48 -11.44
N TYR A 268 -6.28 -22.58 -10.57
CA TYR A 268 -6.25 -23.54 -9.46
C TYR A 268 -6.15 -24.99 -9.98
N LYS A 269 -6.89 -25.32 -11.04
CA LYS A 269 -6.78 -26.64 -11.69
C LYS A 269 -5.40 -26.87 -12.32
N GLU A 270 -4.84 -25.86 -12.99
CA GLU A 270 -3.50 -25.91 -13.61
C GLU A 270 -2.41 -26.19 -12.57
N TYR A 271 -2.50 -25.57 -11.40
CA TYR A 271 -1.52 -25.72 -10.31
C TYR A 271 -1.88 -26.80 -9.27
N GLY A 272 -2.97 -27.55 -9.48
CA GLY A 272 -3.39 -28.60 -8.54
C GLY A 272 -3.84 -28.08 -7.18
N ILE A 273 -4.28 -26.82 -7.10
CA ILE A 273 -4.73 -26.17 -5.87
C ILE A 273 -6.11 -26.69 -5.51
N LYS A 274 -6.28 -27.15 -4.25
CA LYS A 274 -7.52 -27.78 -3.75
C LYS A 274 -8.46 -26.80 -3.05
N GLU A 275 -7.97 -25.63 -2.68
CA GLU A 275 -8.74 -24.59 -2.04
C GLU A 275 -9.86 -24.10 -2.94
N LYS A 276 -10.94 -23.63 -2.33
CA LYS A 276 -12.03 -23.00 -3.08
C LYS A 276 -11.64 -21.56 -3.42
N PRO A 277 -11.64 -21.17 -4.71
CA PRO A 277 -11.36 -19.81 -5.07
C PRO A 277 -12.45 -18.85 -4.59
N PHE A 278 -12.07 -17.63 -4.35
CA PHE A 278 -12.96 -16.54 -4.02
C PHE A 278 -12.47 -15.24 -4.71
N VAL A 279 -13.33 -14.26 -4.75
CA VAL A 279 -12.98 -12.91 -5.21
C VAL A 279 -13.35 -11.90 -4.14
N VAL A 280 -12.74 -10.75 -4.22
CA VAL A 280 -12.98 -9.62 -3.32
C VAL A 280 -13.59 -8.48 -4.15
N VAL A 281 -14.73 -8.01 -3.72
CA VAL A 281 -15.43 -6.85 -4.29
C VAL A 281 -15.10 -5.64 -3.44
N LYS A 282 -14.60 -4.59 -4.07
CA LYS A 282 -14.21 -3.34 -3.38
C LYS A 282 -14.47 -2.12 -4.26
N ALA A 283 -14.57 -0.95 -3.65
CA ALA A 283 -14.63 0.30 -4.37
C ALA A 283 -13.34 0.50 -5.19
N ASP A 284 -13.48 0.96 -6.43
CA ASP A 284 -12.35 1.24 -7.33
C ASP A 284 -11.64 2.56 -6.99
N ASP A 285 -12.38 3.51 -6.42
CA ASP A 285 -11.93 4.86 -6.06
C ASP A 285 -11.39 4.99 -4.62
N GLY A 286 -11.20 3.90 -3.91
CA GLY A 286 -10.75 3.94 -2.51
C GLY A 286 -11.75 4.52 -1.52
N SER A 287 -12.97 4.87 -1.96
CA SER A 287 -14.00 5.44 -1.08
C SER A 287 -14.35 4.47 0.07
N ARG A 288 -14.50 5.03 1.27
CA ARG A 288 -14.76 4.28 2.51
C ARG A 288 -16.18 3.71 2.62
N GLY A 289 -17.04 3.96 1.61
CA GLY A 289 -18.47 3.68 1.72
C GLY A 289 -18.86 2.22 1.58
N MET A 290 -18.24 1.46 0.70
CA MET A 290 -18.66 0.09 0.37
C MET A 290 -17.99 -1.00 1.23
N GLY A 291 -16.78 -0.74 1.73
CA GLY A 291 -16.00 -1.76 2.41
C GLY A 291 -15.45 -2.81 1.43
N ILE A 292 -14.91 -3.89 1.99
CA ILE A 292 -14.39 -5.05 1.26
C ILE A 292 -15.34 -6.23 1.52
N SER A 293 -15.77 -6.91 0.46
CA SER A 293 -16.68 -8.05 0.55
C SER A 293 -16.12 -9.25 -0.19
N THR A 294 -16.01 -10.40 0.49
CA THR A 294 -15.57 -11.65 -0.09
C THR A 294 -16.74 -12.37 -0.76
N MET A 295 -16.56 -12.79 -2.01
CA MET A 295 -17.56 -13.49 -2.82
C MET A 295 -17.03 -14.84 -3.29
N ARG A 296 -17.83 -15.89 -3.13
CA ARG A 296 -17.50 -17.26 -3.56
C ARG A 296 -18.33 -17.76 -4.73
N ASP A 297 -19.45 -17.12 -4.97
CA ASP A 297 -20.40 -17.41 -6.04
C ASP A 297 -21.39 -16.25 -6.23
N ALA A 298 -22.28 -16.36 -7.20
CA ALA A 298 -23.31 -15.35 -7.46
C ALA A 298 -24.34 -15.21 -6.30
N ARG A 299 -24.49 -16.23 -5.44
CA ARG A 299 -25.42 -16.13 -4.26
C ARG A 299 -24.88 -15.13 -3.25
N SER A 300 -23.57 -15.11 -3.04
CA SER A 300 -22.90 -14.13 -2.18
C SER A 300 -23.18 -12.68 -2.61
N VAL A 301 -23.39 -12.43 -3.91
CA VAL A 301 -23.76 -11.11 -4.44
C VAL A 301 -25.19 -10.73 -4.05
N ALA A 302 -26.13 -11.68 -4.08
CA ALA A 302 -27.50 -11.43 -3.64
C ALA A 302 -27.57 -11.15 -2.13
N GLU A 303 -26.75 -11.84 -1.34
CA GLU A 303 -26.61 -11.57 0.11
C GLU A 303 -26.03 -10.18 0.38
N LEU A 304 -25.03 -9.74 -0.40
CA LEU A 304 -24.52 -8.36 -0.36
C LEU A 304 -25.64 -7.36 -0.63
N GLY A 305 -26.43 -7.56 -1.68
CA GLY A 305 -27.56 -6.68 -2.02
C GLY A 305 -28.57 -6.58 -0.89
N ALA A 306 -28.90 -7.69 -0.23
CA ALA A 306 -29.81 -7.72 0.92
C ALA A 306 -29.21 -6.97 2.13
N MET A 307 -27.92 -7.15 2.41
CA MET A 307 -27.21 -6.43 3.49
C MET A 307 -27.15 -4.91 3.23
N LEU A 308 -26.88 -4.50 2.00
CA LEU A 308 -26.81 -3.09 1.62
C LEU A 308 -28.21 -2.46 1.64
N GLY A 309 -29.24 -3.17 1.17
CA GLY A 309 -30.63 -2.72 1.27
C GLY A 309 -31.10 -2.46 2.70
N ALA A 310 -30.61 -3.25 3.67
CA ALA A 310 -30.89 -3.05 5.10
C ALA A 310 -30.14 -1.86 5.72
N ARG A 311 -29.01 -1.43 5.13
CA ARG A 311 -28.16 -0.34 5.66
C ARG A 311 -28.42 1.02 5.00
N GLN A 312 -29.34 1.14 4.03
CA GLN A 312 -29.52 2.30 3.19
C GLN A 312 -28.17 2.78 2.59
N PRO A 313 -27.66 2.11 1.53
CA PRO A 313 -26.47 2.58 0.83
C PRO A 313 -26.72 3.99 0.32
N ALA A 314 -25.64 4.79 0.22
CA ALA A 314 -25.74 6.08 -0.47
C ALA A 314 -26.32 5.85 -1.87
N PRO A 315 -27.39 6.58 -2.25
CA PRO A 315 -27.99 6.38 -3.57
C PRO A 315 -26.99 6.75 -4.66
N GLY A 316 -26.86 5.88 -5.65
CA GLY A 316 -26.04 6.15 -6.83
C GLY A 316 -25.15 4.98 -7.22
N ALA A 317 -24.68 5.02 -8.47
CA ALA A 317 -23.74 4.06 -9.00
C ALA A 317 -22.34 4.32 -8.42
N GLN A 318 -21.64 3.25 -8.04
CA GLN A 318 -20.26 3.27 -7.52
C GLN A 318 -19.34 2.52 -8.49
N ASP A 319 -18.15 3.05 -8.72
CA ASP A 319 -17.11 2.32 -9.45
C ASP A 319 -16.62 1.13 -8.62
N ILE A 320 -16.74 -0.06 -9.20
CA ILE A 320 -16.45 -1.34 -8.52
C ILE A 320 -15.32 -2.08 -9.20
N LEU A 321 -14.42 -2.60 -8.39
CA LEU A 321 -13.38 -3.55 -8.74
C LEU A 321 -13.71 -4.92 -8.14
N VAL A 322 -13.65 -5.96 -8.97
CA VAL A 322 -13.63 -7.37 -8.53
C VAL A 322 -12.21 -7.88 -8.69
N GLN A 323 -11.60 -8.34 -7.61
CA GLN A 323 -10.22 -8.81 -7.58
C GLN A 323 -10.17 -10.27 -7.12
N GLU A 324 -9.26 -11.07 -7.70
CA GLU A 324 -8.95 -12.40 -7.21
C GLU A 324 -8.62 -12.37 -5.72
N GLY A 325 -9.31 -13.17 -4.94
CA GLY A 325 -9.01 -13.35 -3.53
C GLY A 325 -7.74 -14.17 -3.36
N VAL A 326 -6.78 -13.62 -2.65
CA VAL A 326 -5.56 -14.33 -2.28
C VAL A 326 -5.65 -14.67 -0.79
N LEU A 327 -5.52 -15.95 -0.47
CA LEU A 327 -5.47 -16.40 0.92
C LEU A 327 -4.22 -15.84 1.60
N THR A 328 -4.25 -15.71 2.91
CA THR A 328 -3.03 -15.51 3.69
C THR A 328 -2.78 -16.74 4.58
N ARG A 329 -1.70 -17.46 4.28
CA ARG A 329 -1.30 -18.68 5.00
C ARG A 329 -0.37 -18.41 6.17
N GLU A 330 0.02 -17.16 6.34
CA GLU A 330 0.91 -16.79 7.43
C GLU A 330 0.13 -16.61 8.73
N ARG A 331 0.73 -17.07 9.82
CA ARG A 331 0.17 -16.97 11.16
C ARG A 331 1.26 -16.56 12.14
N ILE A 332 0.89 -15.66 13.04
CA ILE A 332 1.72 -15.26 14.15
C ILE A 332 0.94 -15.52 15.42
N ASN A 333 1.49 -16.37 16.28
CA ASN A 333 0.81 -16.80 17.52
C ASN A 333 -0.63 -17.29 17.25
N GLU A 334 -0.81 -18.16 16.25
CA GLU A 334 -2.10 -18.73 15.79
C GLU A 334 -3.03 -17.73 15.06
N ALA A 335 -2.82 -16.43 15.18
CA ALA A 335 -3.61 -15.43 14.46
C ALA A 335 -3.20 -15.30 13.00
N VAL A 336 -4.16 -15.09 12.13
CA VAL A 336 -3.92 -14.85 10.70
C VAL A 336 -3.13 -13.56 10.51
N ALA A 337 -2.14 -13.60 9.62
CA ALA A 337 -1.22 -12.50 9.39
C ALA A 337 -1.04 -12.20 7.89
N GLU A 338 -0.86 -10.92 7.56
CA GLU A 338 -0.47 -10.48 6.23
C GLU A 338 0.69 -9.47 6.30
N PRO A 339 1.73 -9.62 5.47
CA PRO A 339 2.85 -8.70 5.47
C PRO A 339 2.48 -7.38 4.79
N VAL A 340 2.88 -6.27 5.41
CA VAL A 340 2.80 -4.91 4.87
C VAL A 340 4.21 -4.38 4.74
N VAL A 341 4.62 -4.03 3.53
CA VAL A 341 5.98 -3.57 3.22
C VAL A 341 5.97 -2.07 2.98
N TYR A 342 6.85 -1.36 3.70
CA TYR A 342 7.02 0.08 3.57
C TYR A 342 8.21 0.41 2.68
N MET A 343 7.99 1.37 1.81
CA MET A 343 9.02 1.89 0.90
C MET A 343 9.04 3.40 0.91
N MET A 344 10.24 3.96 0.72
CA MET A 344 10.48 5.38 0.51
C MET A 344 11.49 5.52 -0.63
N ASP A 345 11.17 6.36 -1.62
CA ASP A 345 11.83 6.34 -2.92
C ASP A 345 11.83 4.87 -3.44
N ARG A 346 12.90 4.39 -4.03
CA ARG A 346 13.05 3.01 -4.54
C ARG A 346 13.44 1.96 -3.48
N TYR A 347 13.52 2.35 -2.20
CA TYR A 347 14.06 1.51 -1.14
C TYR A 347 12.98 0.91 -0.25
N VAL A 348 13.10 -0.39 0.02
CA VAL A 348 12.35 -1.03 1.09
C VAL A 348 12.97 -0.62 2.42
N VAL A 349 12.19 0.03 3.26
CA VAL A 349 12.68 0.59 4.54
C VAL A 349 12.20 -0.19 5.76
N GLY A 350 11.23 -1.05 5.58
CA GLY A 350 10.72 -1.85 6.67
C GLY A 350 9.38 -2.50 6.38
N GLY A 351 8.73 -2.95 7.42
CA GLY A 351 7.40 -3.50 7.34
C GLY A 351 6.95 -4.14 8.64
N PHE A 352 5.72 -4.59 8.64
CA PHE A 352 5.12 -5.31 9.75
C PHE A 352 4.16 -6.38 9.24
N TYR A 353 3.78 -7.29 10.12
CA TYR A 353 2.62 -8.15 9.91
C TYR A 353 1.39 -7.49 10.52
N ARG A 354 0.34 -7.33 9.71
CA ARG A 354 -1.01 -7.04 10.20
C ARG A 354 -1.63 -8.36 10.62
N ILE A 355 -2.07 -8.46 11.87
CA ILE A 355 -2.66 -9.66 12.45
C ILE A 355 -4.09 -9.38 12.90
N HIS A 356 -4.96 -10.39 12.77
CA HIS A 356 -6.30 -10.33 13.30
C HIS A 356 -6.70 -11.68 13.88
N ALA A 357 -6.98 -11.72 15.19
CA ALA A 357 -7.25 -12.97 15.90
C ALA A 357 -8.61 -13.59 15.54
N GLU A 358 -9.58 -12.76 15.14
CA GLU A 358 -10.97 -13.18 14.90
C GLU A 358 -11.32 -13.34 13.41
N ARG A 359 -10.35 -13.06 12.50
CA ARG A 359 -10.58 -13.14 11.05
C ARG A 359 -9.99 -14.41 10.45
N GLY A 360 -10.65 -14.87 9.37
CA GLY A 360 -10.17 -15.98 8.55
C GLY A 360 -9.07 -15.57 7.57
N ASP A 361 -8.49 -16.56 6.92
CA ASP A 361 -7.40 -16.39 5.95
C ASP A 361 -7.86 -15.81 4.59
N ASP A 362 -9.15 -15.67 4.38
CA ASP A 362 -9.80 -15.11 3.19
C ASP A 362 -10.54 -13.79 3.47
N GLU A 363 -10.50 -13.30 4.71
CA GLU A 363 -11.15 -12.07 5.11
C GLU A 363 -10.19 -10.85 5.08
N ASP A 364 -10.76 -9.66 5.10
CA ASP A 364 -10.00 -8.41 5.22
C ASP A 364 -9.43 -8.28 6.63
N LEU A 365 -8.11 -8.19 6.73
CA LEU A 365 -7.42 -7.97 8.00
C LEU A 365 -7.30 -6.48 8.37
N CYS A 366 -7.60 -5.56 7.44
CA CYS A 366 -7.66 -4.13 7.72
C CYS A 366 -9.01 -3.75 8.36
N ALA A 367 -9.28 -4.30 9.52
CA ALA A 367 -10.54 -4.16 10.23
C ALA A 367 -10.30 -3.76 11.69
N PRO A 368 -11.30 -3.22 12.40
CA PRO A 368 -11.20 -2.96 13.85
C PRO A 368 -10.78 -4.23 14.59
N GLY A 369 -9.80 -4.13 15.48
CA GLY A 369 -9.22 -5.27 16.19
C GLY A 369 -7.90 -5.78 15.61
N SER A 370 -7.45 -5.23 14.48
CA SER A 370 -6.11 -5.51 13.94
C SER A 370 -5.03 -5.09 14.91
N SER A 371 -3.97 -5.89 14.98
CA SER A 371 -2.73 -5.56 15.67
C SER A 371 -1.54 -5.70 14.73
N PHE A 372 -0.38 -5.18 15.14
CA PHE A 372 0.78 -5.08 14.28
C PHE A 372 2.00 -5.70 14.98
N VAL A 373 2.74 -6.51 14.23
CA VAL A 373 3.97 -7.15 14.70
C VAL A 373 5.07 -6.86 13.69
N PRO A 374 6.25 -6.38 14.12
CA PRO A 374 7.35 -6.09 13.18
C PRO A 374 7.71 -7.28 12.31
N LEU A 375 7.98 -7.04 11.03
CA LEU A 375 8.66 -8.00 10.18
C LEU A 375 10.07 -8.22 10.74
N ALA A 376 10.50 -9.49 10.84
CA ALA A 376 11.83 -9.82 11.34
C ALA A 376 12.89 -9.51 10.26
N PHE A 377 13.57 -8.37 10.40
CA PHE A 377 14.72 -8.00 9.57
C PHE A 377 16.03 -8.58 10.04
N GLU A 378 16.09 -9.04 11.29
CA GLU A 378 17.34 -9.34 12.00
C GLU A 378 18.14 -10.53 11.44
N GLN A 379 17.55 -11.36 10.59
CA GLN A 379 18.27 -12.48 9.98
C GLN A 379 17.96 -12.54 8.49
N SER A 380 18.67 -11.73 7.72
CA SER A 380 18.70 -11.89 6.27
C SER A 380 19.30 -13.26 5.95
N THR A 381 18.47 -14.20 5.53
CA THR A 381 18.91 -15.49 4.99
C THR A 381 19.64 -15.33 3.65
N HIS A 382 19.73 -14.12 3.13
CA HIS A 382 20.36 -13.78 1.84
C HIS A 382 21.87 -13.60 1.94
N LEU A 383 22.38 -13.29 3.13
CA LEU A 383 23.83 -13.25 3.34
C LEU A 383 24.29 -14.63 3.80
N PRO A 384 25.27 -15.25 3.12
CA PRO A 384 25.85 -16.49 3.57
C PRO A 384 26.36 -16.32 5.00
N GLN A 385 25.78 -17.02 5.94
CA GLN A 385 26.31 -17.05 7.30
C GLN A 385 27.45 -18.08 7.35
N PRO A 386 28.65 -17.69 7.80
CA PRO A 386 29.76 -18.63 7.95
C PRO A 386 29.33 -19.81 8.82
N GLY A 387 29.46 -21.01 8.30
CA GLY A 387 29.17 -22.25 9.04
C GLY A 387 27.74 -22.76 8.96
N VAL A 388 26.81 -22.02 8.32
CA VAL A 388 25.43 -22.49 8.11
C VAL A 388 25.28 -23.04 6.70
N LYS A 389 24.80 -24.29 6.58
CA LYS A 389 24.49 -24.87 5.27
C LYS A 389 23.31 -24.10 4.61
N PRO A 390 23.36 -23.83 3.30
CA PRO A 390 22.22 -23.27 2.58
C PRO A 390 20.95 -24.09 2.83
N GLY A 391 19.85 -23.42 3.20
CA GLY A 391 18.58 -24.08 3.49
C GLY A 391 18.41 -24.61 4.93
N ALA A 392 19.38 -24.43 5.83
CA ALA A 392 19.29 -24.86 7.23
C ALA A 392 18.52 -23.88 8.14
N SER A 393 18.27 -22.65 7.70
CA SER A 393 17.47 -21.65 8.42
C SER A 393 16.05 -21.62 7.88
N ALA A 394 15.09 -21.29 8.75
CA ALA A 394 13.71 -21.04 8.30
C ALA A 394 13.70 -19.98 7.20
N PRO A 395 12.91 -20.15 6.13
CA PRO A 395 12.90 -19.21 5.02
C PRO A 395 12.45 -17.82 5.51
N ASN A 396 13.34 -16.83 5.37
CA ASN A 396 12.99 -15.44 5.53
C ASN A 396 12.56 -14.89 4.16
N ARG A 397 11.28 -14.83 3.90
CA ARG A 397 10.70 -14.38 2.63
C ARG A 397 10.79 -12.87 2.40
N PHE A 398 11.49 -12.17 3.26
CA PHE A 398 11.56 -10.72 3.20
C PHE A 398 12.06 -10.20 1.85
N TYR A 399 13.09 -10.83 1.27
CA TYR A 399 13.56 -10.41 -0.05
C TYR A 399 12.47 -10.59 -1.12
N MET A 400 11.77 -11.71 -1.14
CA MET A 400 10.67 -11.96 -2.07
C MET A 400 9.52 -10.97 -1.84
N TYR A 401 9.17 -10.66 -0.59
CA TYR A 401 8.19 -9.60 -0.28
C TYR A 401 8.64 -8.25 -0.82
N GLY A 402 9.90 -7.89 -0.61
CA GLY A 402 10.50 -6.67 -1.13
C GLY A 402 10.51 -6.59 -2.66
N VAL A 403 10.72 -7.71 -3.36
CA VAL A 403 10.66 -7.78 -4.83
C VAL A 403 9.24 -7.50 -5.31
N VAL A 404 8.22 -8.16 -4.75
CA VAL A 404 6.81 -7.97 -5.14
C VAL A 404 6.33 -6.56 -4.78
N ALA A 405 6.73 -6.04 -3.62
CA ALA A 405 6.39 -4.68 -3.20
C ALA A 405 7.04 -3.62 -4.12
N ARG A 406 8.31 -3.79 -4.50
CA ARG A 406 8.99 -2.90 -5.48
C ARG A 406 8.33 -2.96 -6.85
N ALA A 407 7.85 -4.13 -7.28
CA ALA A 407 7.09 -4.26 -8.52
C ALA A 407 5.76 -3.50 -8.45
N ALA A 408 5.07 -3.51 -7.29
CA ALA A 408 3.86 -2.72 -7.08
C ALA A 408 4.15 -1.20 -7.05
N MET A 409 5.28 -0.79 -6.46
CA MET A 409 5.72 0.60 -6.50
C MET A 409 6.06 1.05 -7.93
N LEU A 410 6.71 0.20 -8.73
CA LEU A 410 6.98 0.49 -10.14
C LEU A 410 5.69 0.64 -10.94
N ALA A 411 4.69 -0.19 -10.67
CA ALA A 411 3.36 -0.05 -11.26
C ALA A 411 2.70 1.28 -10.86
N ALA A 412 2.89 1.74 -9.63
CA ALA A 412 2.40 3.03 -9.18
C ALA A 412 3.13 4.21 -9.89
N SER A 413 4.41 4.05 -10.23
CA SER A 413 5.11 5.03 -11.07
C SER A 413 4.44 5.16 -12.44
N TYR A 414 4.17 4.04 -13.11
CA TYR A 414 3.48 4.03 -14.40
C TYR A 414 2.08 4.66 -14.30
N GLU A 415 1.35 4.32 -13.24
CA GLU A 415 0.03 4.89 -12.98
C GLU A 415 0.08 6.41 -12.83
N LEU A 416 1.05 6.93 -12.05
CA LEU A 416 1.22 8.36 -11.83
C LEU A 416 1.64 9.09 -13.11
N GLU A 417 2.56 8.52 -13.88
CA GLU A 417 3.01 9.07 -15.17
C GLU A 417 1.85 9.14 -16.18
N LEU A 418 0.98 8.12 -16.22
CA LEU A 418 -0.19 8.10 -17.10
C LEU A 418 -1.31 9.06 -16.66
N SER A 419 -1.36 9.42 -15.39
CA SER A 419 -2.39 10.31 -14.82
C SER A 419 -1.88 11.73 -14.55
N ASP A 420 -0.64 12.02 -14.91
CA ASP A 420 -0.05 13.34 -14.71
C ASP A 420 -0.72 14.37 -15.63
N PRO A 421 -1.44 15.36 -15.08
CA PRO A 421 -2.10 16.37 -15.90
C PRO A 421 -1.12 17.30 -16.63
N GLU A 422 0.15 17.38 -16.19
CA GLU A 422 1.16 18.19 -16.86
C GLU A 422 1.81 17.46 -18.06
N ALA A 423 1.77 16.12 -18.09
CA ALA A 423 2.32 15.34 -19.22
C ALA A 423 1.56 15.58 -20.53
N GLU A 424 0.24 15.83 -20.45
CA GLU A 424 -0.59 16.15 -21.63
C GLU A 424 -0.33 17.55 -22.20
N ALA A 425 0.22 18.47 -21.39
CA ALA A 425 0.48 19.85 -21.82
C ALA A 425 1.74 19.98 -22.70
N PHE A 426 2.59 18.96 -22.74
CA PHE A 426 3.86 18.93 -23.49
C PHE A 426 3.85 17.93 -24.67
N SER A 427 2.75 17.22 -24.89
CA SER A 427 2.55 16.30 -26.02
C SER A 427 1.77 17.00 -27.14
#